data_b98c998a0f75e0fdbc0edd99a269ba9c
#
_entry.id   b98c998a0f75e0fdbc0edd99a269ba9c
#
_cell.length_a   1.000
_cell.length_b   1.000
_cell.length_c   1.000
_cell.angle_alpha   90.00
_cell.angle_beta   90.00
_cell.angle_gamma   90.00
#
_symmetry.space_group_name_H-M   'P 1'
#
loop_
_entity.id
_entity.type
_entity.pdbx_description
1 polymer ?
#
loop_
_entity_poly.entity_id
_entity_poly.type
_entity_poly.pdbx_seq_one_letter_code
_entity_poly.pdbx_strand_id
1 'polypeptide(L)'
;MSNIVEPGNQHETDVVIIGAGPCGLFQVFELGLLDMKAHLIDNLDKIGGQCAELYPDKNLYDIPSRPAITGQELTDDLITQAEPFEPTYHLNQLTAKIDVQDDHIEVTLSLIHI
;
A
#
# COMPACT_ATOMS: atom_id res chain seq x y z
N MET A 1 -6.19 -10.02 7.93
CA MET A 1 -5.42 -9.29 8.94
C MET A 1 -4.28 -8.55 8.29
N SER A 2 -4.16 -7.27 8.53
CA SER A 2 -3.11 -6.48 7.90
C SER A 2 -1.78 -6.67 8.64
N ASN A 3 -0.69 -6.75 7.87
CA ASN A 3 0.66 -6.85 8.40
C ASN A 3 1.30 -5.47 8.43
N ILE A 4 0.92 -4.68 9.43
CA ILE A 4 1.54 -3.37 9.66
C ILE A 4 2.75 -3.58 10.55
N VAL A 5 3.92 -3.14 10.10
CA VAL A 5 5.16 -3.37 10.82
C VAL A 5 5.72 -2.08 11.41
N GLU A 6 6.38 -2.23 12.56
CA GLU A 6 7.06 -1.13 13.22
C GLU A 6 8.35 -0.77 12.48
N PRO A 7 8.76 0.51 12.53
CA PRO A 7 10.02 0.94 11.90
C PRO A 7 11.24 0.37 12.62
N GLY A 8 12.38 0.37 11.94
CA GLY A 8 13.68 0.06 12.50
C GLY A 8 14.28 -1.27 12.07
N ASN A 9 13.54 -2.14 11.40
CA ASN A 9 14.04 -3.43 10.95
C ASN A 9 14.35 -3.42 9.45
N GLN A 10 15.25 -4.31 9.06
CA GLN A 10 15.56 -4.55 7.66
C GLN A 10 14.67 -5.69 7.14
N HIS A 11 14.11 -5.51 5.96
CA HIS A 11 13.23 -6.49 5.32
C HIS A 11 13.69 -6.77 3.90
N GLU A 12 13.36 -7.96 3.41
CA GLU A 12 13.53 -8.31 2.01
C GLU A 12 12.20 -8.70 1.41
N THR A 13 11.96 -8.31 0.15
CA THR A 13 10.73 -8.62 -0.55
C THR A 13 10.98 -8.63 -2.06
N ASP A 14 10.04 -9.14 -2.82
CA ASP A 14 10.14 -9.14 -4.28
C ASP A 14 9.93 -7.75 -4.86
N VAL A 15 8.97 -7.00 -4.31
CA VAL A 15 8.58 -5.69 -4.82
C VAL A 15 8.29 -4.74 -3.66
N VAL A 16 8.71 -3.49 -3.83
CA VAL A 16 8.32 -2.39 -2.95
C VAL A 16 7.38 -1.46 -3.73
N ILE A 17 6.23 -1.18 -3.14
CA ILE A 17 5.23 -0.27 -3.70
C ILE A 17 5.22 1.00 -2.86
N ILE A 18 5.47 2.13 -3.48
CA ILE A 18 5.44 3.42 -2.81
C ILE A 18 4.04 4.01 -2.99
N GLY A 19 3.27 3.99 -1.91
CA GLY A 19 1.88 4.41 -1.88
C GLY A 19 0.93 3.25 -1.62
N ALA A 20 0.15 3.34 -0.55
CA ALA A 20 -0.85 2.33 -0.18
C ALA A 20 -2.27 2.82 -0.50
N GLY A 21 -2.42 3.58 -1.57
CA GLY A 21 -3.71 3.96 -2.12
C GLY A 21 -4.31 2.85 -2.99
N PRO A 22 -5.42 3.14 -3.68
CA PRO A 22 -6.12 2.12 -4.47
C PRO A 22 -5.25 1.41 -5.50
N CYS A 23 -4.41 2.15 -6.22
CA CYS A 23 -3.52 1.56 -7.24
C CYS A 23 -2.48 0.63 -6.60
N GLY A 24 -1.88 1.05 -5.49
CA GLY A 24 -0.90 0.23 -4.78
C GLY A 24 -1.51 -1.04 -4.23
N LEU A 25 -2.69 -0.94 -3.64
CA LEU A 25 -3.41 -2.10 -3.12
C LEU A 25 -3.76 -3.10 -4.23
N PHE A 26 -4.20 -2.61 -5.39
CA PHE A 26 -4.52 -3.51 -6.50
C PHE A 26 -3.28 -4.17 -7.06
N GLN A 27 -2.13 -3.49 -7.04
CA GLN A 27 -0.86 -4.11 -7.45
C GLN A 27 -0.52 -5.33 -6.60
N VAL A 28 -0.84 -5.32 -5.32
CA VAL A 28 -0.61 -6.49 -4.45
C VAL A 28 -1.33 -7.72 -5.01
N PHE A 29 -2.59 -7.53 -5.43
CA PHE A 29 -3.38 -8.61 -6.04
C PHE A 29 -2.71 -9.11 -7.33
N GLU A 30 -2.35 -8.19 -8.22
CA GLU A 30 -1.71 -8.55 -9.51
C GLU A 30 -0.38 -9.25 -9.31
N LEU A 31 0.46 -8.75 -8.40
CA LEU A 31 1.74 -9.38 -8.08
C LEU A 31 1.54 -10.75 -7.42
N GLY A 32 0.52 -10.87 -6.58
CA GLY A 32 0.19 -12.13 -5.92
C GLY A 32 -0.16 -13.23 -6.91
N LEU A 33 -0.82 -12.89 -8.00
CA LEU A 33 -1.09 -13.85 -9.07
C LEU A 33 0.18 -14.38 -9.75
N LEU A 34 1.28 -13.65 -9.62
CA LEU A 34 2.60 -14.02 -10.13
C LEU A 34 3.51 -14.59 -9.04
N ASP A 35 2.95 -14.91 -7.88
CA ASP A 35 3.69 -15.43 -6.73
C ASP A 35 4.75 -14.46 -6.19
N MET A 36 4.52 -13.17 -6.31
CA MET A 36 5.41 -12.13 -5.81
C MET A 36 4.86 -11.51 -4.54
N LYS A 37 5.73 -11.27 -3.56
CA LYS A 37 5.40 -10.60 -2.31
C LYS A 37 5.74 -9.12 -2.40
N ALA A 38 4.92 -8.30 -1.75
CA ALA A 38 5.07 -6.85 -1.81
C ALA A 38 5.06 -6.23 -0.42
N HIS A 39 5.89 -5.20 -0.25
CA HIS A 39 5.82 -4.27 0.86
C HIS A 39 5.33 -2.93 0.33
N LEU A 40 4.39 -2.32 1.03
CA LEU A 40 3.84 -1.01 0.67
C LEU A 40 4.29 0.02 1.69
N ILE A 41 4.66 1.19 1.22
CA ILE A 41 5.12 2.30 2.05
C ILE A 41 4.15 3.46 1.87
N ASP A 42 3.70 4.06 2.96
CA ASP A 42 2.86 5.25 2.87
C ASP A 42 3.21 6.23 4.00
N ASN A 43 3.12 7.51 3.67
CA ASN A 43 3.35 8.57 4.65
C ASN A 43 2.10 8.88 5.50
N LEU A 44 0.97 8.28 5.17
CA LEU A 44 -0.25 8.39 5.98
C LEU A 44 -0.25 7.33 7.09
N ASP A 45 -1.10 7.55 8.07
CA ASP A 45 -1.19 6.66 9.23
C ASP A 45 -2.16 5.50 9.02
N LYS A 46 -2.79 5.43 7.85
CA LYS A 46 -3.73 4.36 7.51
C LYS A 46 -3.66 4.02 6.03
N ILE A 47 -4.12 2.83 5.70
CA ILE A 47 -4.17 2.31 4.34
C ILE A 47 -5.32 2.97 3.59
N GLY A 48 -5.13 3.24 2.29
CA GLY A 48 -6.18 3.74 1.42
C GLY A 48 -5.85 5.04 0.71
N GLY A 49 -4.78 5.72 1.12
CA GLY A 49 -4.36 6.96 0.49
C GLY A 49 -5.37 8.08 0.65
N GLN A 50 -5.40 8.99 -0.31
CA GLN A 50 -6.25 10.18 -0.25
C GLN A 50 -7.74 9.87 -0.26
N CYS A 51 -8.15 8.80 -0.93
CA CYS A 51 -9.56 8.41 -0.97
C CYS A 51 -10.10 8.08 0.41
N ALA A 52 -9.32 7.39 1.24
CA ALA A 52 -9.72 7.07 2.61
C ALA A 52 -9.48 8.24 3.57
N GLU A 53 -8.43 9.03 3.34
CA GLU A 53 -8.05 10.11 4.25
C GLU A 53 -8.92 11.35 4.08
N LEU A 54 -9.13 11.80 2.83
CA LEU A 54 -9.81 13.07 2.55
C LEU A 54 -11.28 12.90 2.18
N TYR A 55 -11.64 11.79 1.55
CA TYR A 55 -12.97 11.60 0.98
C TYR A 55 -13.58 10.24 1.33
N PRO A 56 -13.56 9.82 2.61
CA PRO A 56 -14.04 8.47 2.96
C PRO A 56 -15.52 8.25 2.63
N ASP A 57 -16.33 9.27 2.76
CA ASP A 57 -17.79 9.20 2.57
C ASP A 57 -18.26 9.69 1.21
N LYS A 58 -17.34 10.13 0.36
CA LYS A 58 -17.69 10.65 -0.96
C LYS A 58 -17.93 9.50 -1.93
N ASN A 59 -19.02 9.57 -2.69
CA ASN A 59 -19.29 8.61 -3.75
C ASN A 59 -18.37 8.82 -4.95
N LEU A 60 -17.81 7.71 -5.42
CA LEU A 60 -17.01 7.62 -6.63
C LEU A 60 -17.84 6.91 -7.69
N TYR A 61 -17.81 7.41 -8.92
CA TYR A 61 -18.63 6.90 -10.03
C TYR A 61 -17.79 6.34 -11.17
N ASP A 62 -16.47 6.41 -11.04
CA ASP A 62 -15.52 6.02 -12.09
C ASP A 62 -14.74 4.74 -11.75
N ILE A 63 -15.30 3.93 -10.86
CA ILE A 63 -14.71 2.64 -10.52
C ILE A 63 -15.37 1.55 -11.37
N PRO A 64 -14.59 0.77 -12.13
CA PRO A 64 -15.14 -0.31 -12.95
C PRO A 64 -15.99 -1.28 -12.11
N SER A 65 -17.10 -1.68 -12.66
CA SER A 65 -18.09 -2.61 -12.08
C SER A 65 -18.86 -2.09 -10.87
N ARG A 66 -18.60 -0.88 -10.41
CA ARG A 66 -19.34 -0.27 -9.29
C ARG A 66 -19.97 1.05 -9.76
N PRO A 67 -21.29 1.08 -9.92
CA PRO A 67 -21.98 2.33 -10.32
C PRO A 67 -21.76 3.48 -9.35
N ALA A 68 -21.64 3.15 -8.05
CA ALA A 68 -21.28 4.11 -7.02
C ALA A 68 -20.65 3.35 -5.85
N ILE A 69 -19.56 3.90 -5.29
CA ILE A 69 -18.87 3.32 -4.13
C ILE A 69 -18.20 4.47 -3.38
N THR A 70 -18.26 4.46 -2.06
CA THR A 70 -17.53 5.46 -1.27
C THR A 70 -16.04 5.17 -1.27
N GLY A 71 -15.23 6.19 -0.96
CA GLY A 71 -13.79 6.01 -0.84
C GLY A 71 -13.42 4.98 0.22
N GLN A 72 -14.14 4.95 1.34
CA GLN A 72 -13.90 3.97 2.40
C GLN A 72 -14.28 2.56 1.96
N GLU A 73 -15.42 2.40 1.30
CA GLU A 73 -15.84 1.08 0.78
C GLU A 73 -14.85 0.54 -0.25
N LEU A 74 -14.35 1.39 -1.15
CA LEU A 74 -13.35 1.01 -2.13
C LEU A 74 -12.07 0.53 -1.44
N THR A 75 -11.61 1.28 -0.44
CA THR A 75 -10.42 0.91 0.33
C THR A 75 -10.60 -0.43 1.02
N ASP A 76 -11.75 -0.63 1.68
CA ASP A 76 -12.03 -1.87 2.40
C ASP A 76 -12.06 -3.07 1.44
N ASP A 77 -12.68 -2.91 0.28
CA ASP A 77 -12.74 -3.96 -0.74
C ASP A 77 -11.35 -4.31 -1.27
N LEU A 78 -10.52 -3.29 -1.52
CA LEU A 78 -9.16 -3.52 -2.04
C LEU A 78 -8.26 -4.16 -0.99
N ILE A 79 -8.39 -3.79 0.27
CA ILE A 79 -7.67 -4.45 1.37
C ILE A 79 -8.07 -5.92 1.45
N THR A 80 -9.36 -6.22 1.39
CA THR A 80 -9.88 -7.59 1.39
C THR A 80 -9.33 -8.38 0.21
N GLN A 81 -9.25 -7.77 -0.95
CA GLN A 81 -8.75 -8.42 -2.17
C GLN A 81 -7.25 -8.69 -2.10
N ALA A 82 -6.49 -7.82 -1.44
CA ALA A 82 -5.04 -7.97 -1.28
C ALA A 82 -4.65 -8.94 -0.17
N GLU A 83 -5.49 -9.11 0.84
CA GLU A 83 -5.17 -9.81 2.08
C GLU A 83 -4.68 -11.25 1.89
N PRO A 84 -5.24 -12.08 0.98
CA PRO A 84 -4.74 -13.44 0.76
C PRO A 84 -3.27 -13.51 0.33
N PHE A 85 -2.72 -12.43 -0.21
CA PHE A 85 -1.33 -12.36 -0.67
C PHE A 85 -0.37 -11.81 0.37
N GLU A 86 -0.88 -11.53 1.57
CA GLU A 86 -0.11 -11.17 2.76
C GLU A 86 0.85 -9.98 2.54
N PRO A 87 0.34 -8.83 2.08
CA PRO A 87 1.20 -7.66 1.94
C PRO A 87 1.67 -7.14 3.29
N THR A 88 2.85 -6.50 3.32
CA THR A 88 3.40 -5.85 4.51
C THR A 88 3.30 -4.35 4.32
N TYR A 89 2.80 -3.65 5.34
CA TYR A 89 2.56 -2.21 5.28
C TYR A 89 3.53 -1.46 6.21
N HIS A 90 4.16 -0.44 5.67
CA HIS A 90 5.00 0.49 6.40
C HIS A 90 4.30 1.86 6.38
N LEU A 91 3.56 2.16 7.44
CA LEU A 91 2.77 3.39 7.57
C LEU A 91 3.52 4.44 8.39
N ASN A 92 3.15 5.71 8.23
CA ASN A 92 3.83 6.84 8.86
C ASN A 92 5.31 6.89 8.53
N GLN A 93 5.67 6.47 7.33
CA GLN A 93 7.04 6.41 6.89
C GLN A 93 7.17 7.00 5.51
N LEU A 94 8.24 7.74 5.31
CA LEU A 94 8.55 8.39 4.05
C LEU A 94 9.67 7.61 3.37
N THR A 95 9.54 7.37 2.08
CA THR A 95 10.65 6.86 1.27
C THR A 95 11.70 7.96 1.15
N ALA A 96 12.82 7.78 1.85
CA ALA A 96 13.86 8.79 1.92
C ALA A 96 14.91 8.62 0.83
N LYS A 97 15.17 7.40 0.41
CA LYS A 97 16.26 7.11 -0.54
C LYS A 97 16.01 5.80 -1.28
N ILE A 98 16.37 5.77 -2.55
CA ILE A 98 16.35 4.58 -3.37
C ILE A 98 17.75 4.40 -3.96
N ASP A 99 18.40 3.28 -3.64
CA ASP A 99 19.73 2.92 -4.15
C ASP A 99 19.62 1.68 -5.04
N VAL A 100 20.03 1.83 -6.28
CA VAL A 100 20.06 0.70 -7.23
C VAL A 100 21.42 0.02 -7.12
N GLN A 101 21.41 -1.25 -6.74
CA GLN A 101 22.60 -2.09 -6.68
C GLN A 101 22.62 -3.04 -7.90
N ASP A 102 23.65 -3.87 -8.00
CA ASP A 102 23.79 -4.76 -9.16
C ASP A 102 22.72 -5.85 -9.21
N ASP A 103 22.29 -6.36 -8.05
CA ASP A 103 21.37 -7.49 -7.94
C ASP A 103 20.10 -7.19 -7.17
N HIS A 104 19.96 -5.98 -6.64
CA HIS A 104 18.78 -5.59 -5.86
C HIS A 104 18.65 -4.06 -5.79
N ILE A 105 17.54 -3.60 -5.24
CA ILE A 105 17.28 -2.19 -4.98
C ILE A 105 17.06 -2.03 -3.47
N GLU A 106 17.73 -1.03 -2.87
CA GLU A 106 17.56 -0.71 -1.46
C GLU A 106 16.68 0.53 -1.32
N VAL A 107 15.63 0.40 -0.52
CA VAL A 107 14.72 1.50 -0.23
C VAL A 107 14.84 1.83 1.25
N THR A 108 15.22 3.06 1.55
CA THR A 108 15.40 3.53 2.92
C THR A 108 14.21 4.40 3.32
N LEU A 109 13.68 4.12 4.51
CA LEU A 109 12.53 4.83 5.05
C LEU A 109 12.96 5.73 6.20
N SER A 110 12.24 6.84 6.37
CA SER A 110 12.39 7.70 7.52
C SER A 110 11.04 7.89 8.21
N LEU A 111 11.09 8.08 9.53
CA LEU A 111 9.89 8.37 10.30
C LEU A 111 9.37 9.77 10.00
N ILE A 112 8.05 9.89 10.03
CA ILE A 112 7.39 11.18 9.94
C ILE A 112 7.08 11.63 11.36
N HIS A 113 7.60 12.80 11.71
CA HIS A 113 7.31 13.44 12.98
C HIS A 113 6.24 14.51 12.77
N ILE A 114 5.20 14.40 13.52
CA ILE A 114 4.10 15.35 13.48
C ILE A 114 4.21 16.30 14.66
#